data_6d1a4d074fabce721ac64436d598ac32
#
_entry.id   6d1a4d074fabce721ac64436d598ac32
#
_cell.length_a   1.000
_cell.length_b   1.000
_cell.length_c   1.000
_cell.angle_alpha   90.00
_cell.angle_beta   90.00
_cell.angle_gamma   90.00
#
_symmetry.space_group_name_H-M   'P 1'
#
loop_
_entity.id
_entity.type
_entity.pdbx_description
1 polymer ?
#
loop_
_entity_poly.entity_id
_entity_poly.type
_entity_poly.pdbx_seq_one_letter_code
_entity_poly.pdbx_strand_id
1 'polypeptide(L)'
;MPESRSDAALPLLLDLSGRTALVTGAGSPDGIGFACAQLLGALGASVAVAATTDRAHDRAAELAQLGIETVGVVADLTDEAATRGAVAQVRDVLGPVGVLVNNAGMTSVASPVLGQSSGGDESGTVLALSPDAWRQSLARNLDTAFLVTREVLPDLVAARWGRVVMVASVTGTVMAMRGEAAYAAAKAGMAGLARALAVDHAADGVTCNVVAPGWIGTASQTDGEARESAVTPVGRGGTPDEVATVVAMLCAPGAAYMTGQVLVVDGGNAVAEERVT
;
A
#
# COMPACT_ATOMS: atom_id res chain seq x y z
N MET A 1 10.61 -6.44 -34.60
CA MET A 1 10.54 -4.95 -34.52
C MET A 1 9.65 -4.65 -33.33
N PRO A 2 10.14 -4.12 -32.22
CA PRO A 2 9.25 -3.67 -31.14
C PRO A 2 8.51 -2.43 -31.65
N GLU A 3 7.20 -2.48 -31.60
CA GLU A 3 6.35 -1.32 -31.91
C GLU A 3 6.73 -0.17 -30.97
N SER A 4 7.05 0.98 -31.58
CA SER A 4 7.29 2.22 -30.85
C SER A 4 6.08 2.53 -29.98
N ARG A 5 6.27 2.70 -28.67
CA ARG A 5 5.26 3.32 -27.80
C ARG A 5 4.77 4.58 -28.50
N SER A 6 3.49 4.68 -28.76
CA SER A 6 2.89 5.89 -29.33
C SER A 6 3.18 7.05 -28.35
N ASP A 7 3.72 8.15 -28.86
CA ASP A 7 3.93 9.41 -28.12
C ASP A 7 2.61 10.12 -27.74
N ALA A 8 1.57 9.35 -27.39
CA ALA A 8 0.34 9.91 -26.88
C ALA A 8 0.58 10.46 -25.48
N ALA A 9 0.57 11.78 -25.33
CA ALA A 9 0.67 12.42 -24.02
C ALA A 9 -0.42 11.88 -23.09
N LEU A 10 -0.03 11.57 -21.84
CA LEU A 10 -1.00 11.17 -20.81
C LEU A 10 -2.04 12.28 -20.61
N PRO A 11 -3.32 11.93 -20.38
CA PRO A 11 -4.31 12.93 -19.98
C PRO A 11 -3.81 13.70 -18.75
N LEU A 12 -3.81 15.03 -18.77
CA LEU A 12 -3.29 15.87 -17.68
C LEU A 12 -3.84 15.50 -16.29
N LEU A 13 -5.05 14.95 -16.24
CA LEU A 13 -5.67 14.51 -14.99
C LEU A 13 -5.10 13.20 -14.41
N LEU A 14 -4.30 12.46 -15.18
CA LEU A 14 -3.64 11.22 -14.77
C LEU A 14 -2.11 11.33 -14.79
N ASP A 15 -1.56 12.43 -15.27
CA ASP A 15 -0.13 12.64 -15.44
C ASP A 15 0.56 12.90 -14.08
N LEU A 16 1.53 12.05 -13.74
CA LEU A 16 2.39 12.14 -12.57
C LEU A 16 3.83 12.56 -12.90
N SER A 17 4.08 13.03 -14.12
CA SER A 17 5.40 13.49 -14.52
C SER A 17 5.95 14.56 -13.57
N GLY A 18 7.22 14.40 -13.19
CA GLY A 18 7.88 15.28 -12.22
C GLY A 18 7.46 15.04 -10.77
N ARG A 19 6.76 13.94 -10.48
CA ARG A 19 6.43 13.52 -9.10
C ARG A 19 7.26 12.31 -8.69
N THR A 20 7.72 12.32 -7.45
CA THR A 20 8.34 11.15 -6.81
C THR A 20 7.30 10.40 -6.01
N ALA A 21 7.14 9.10 -6.29
CA ALA A 21 6.28 8.20 -5.55
C ALA A 21 7.11 7.26 -4.67
N LEU A 22 6.77 7.16 -3.39
CA LEU A 22 7.29 6.14 -2.47
C LEU A 22 6.22 5.08 -2.23
N VAL A 23 6.54 3.82 -2.56
CA VAL A 23 5.66 2.66 -2.33
C VAL A 23 6.31 1.73 -1.32
N THR A 24 5.68 1.56 -0.15
CA THR A 24 6.16 0.66 0.89
C THR A 24 5.63 -0.77 0.71
N GLY A 25 6.38 -1.78 1.18
CA GLY A 25 5.97 -3.18 1.04
C GLY A 25 5.92 -3.68 -0.41
N ALA A 26 6.77 -3.13 -1.27
CA ALA A 26 6.77 -3.42 -2.72
C ALA A 26 7.82 -4.48 -3.14
N GLY A 27 8.29 -5.33 -2.23
CA GLY A 27 9.34 -6.32 -2.52
C GLY A 27 8.87 -7.59 -3.25
N SER A 28 7.57 -7.91 -3.25
CA SER A 28 7.05 -9.09 -3.98
C SER A 28 6.75 -8.73 -5.44
N PRO A 29 7.19 -9.53 -6.43
CA PRO A 29 6.89 -9.28 -7.85
C PRO A 29 5.39 -9.34 -8.16
N ASP A 30 4.66 -10.21 -7.45
CA ASP A 30 3.22 -10.42 -7.63
C ASP A 30 2.40 -9.75 -6.52
N GLY A 31 2.96 -8.71 -5.89
CA GLY A 31 2.31 -8.01 -4.78
C GLY A 31 1.62 -6.71 -5.22
N ILE A 32 0.62 -6.30 -4.45
CA ILE A 32 -0.10 -5.02 -4.65
C ILE A 32 0.87 -3.84 -4.72
N GLY A 33 1.88 -3.80 -3.82
CA GLY A 33 2.86 -2.72 -3.78
C GLY A 33 3.65 -2.58 -5.08
N PHE A 34 4.11 -3.69 -5.66
CA PHE A 34 4.85 -3.63 -6.91
C PHE A 34 3.96 -3.27 -8.11
N ALA A 35 2.74 -3.79 -8.17
CA ALA A 35 1.76 -3.38 -9.17
C ALA A 35 1.47 -1.86 -9.09
N CYS A 36 1.33 -1.30 -7.88
CA CYS A 36 1.22 0.14 -7.69
C CYS A 36 2.46 0.89 -8.22
N ALA A 37 3.66 0.41 -7.91
CA ALA A 37 4.91 1.01 -8.36
C ALA A 37 5.02 1.04 -9.89
N GLN A 38 4.69 -0.06 -10.57
CA GLN A 38 4.68 -0.15 -12.03
C GLN A 38 3.68 0.83 -12.65
N LEU A 39 2.46 0.89 -12.12
CA LEU A 39 1.42 1.75 -12.68
C LEU A 39 1.70 3.24 -12.44
N LEU A 40 2.18 3.62 -11.25
CA LEU A 40 2.59 5.01 -10.96
C LEU A 40 3.75 5.44 -11.87
N GLY A 41 4.73 4.56 -12.11
CA GLY A 41 5.81 4.80 -13.07
C GLY A 41 5.31 4.93 -14.50
N ALA A 42 4.35 4.10 -14.92
CA ALA A 42 3.71 4.20 -16.25
C ALA A 42 2.93 5.51 -16.43
N LEU A 43 2.46 6.12 -15.33
CA LEU A 43 1.84 7.45 -15.30
C LEU A 43 2.85 8.59 -15.18
N GLY A 44 4.15 8.32 -15.29
CA GLY A 44 5.22 9.33 -15.38
C GLY A 44 5.94 9.64 -14.07
N ALA A 45 5.59 9.01 -12.95
CA ALA A 45 6.29 9.23 -11.69
C ALA A 45 7.69 8.59 -11.69
N SER A 46 8.66 9.22 -11.02
CA SER A 46 9.85 8.54 -10.50
C SER A 46 9.45 7.73 -9.27
N VAL A 47 9.92 6.47 -9.13
CA VAL A 47 9.35 5.54 -8.14
C VAL A 47 10.42 4.98 -7.20
N ALA A 48 10.25 5.21 -5.92
CA ALA A 48 10.97 4.51 -4.86
C ALA A 48 10.17 3.30 -4.38
N VAL A 49 10.81 2.12 -4.32
CA VAL A 49 10.23 0.91 -3.76
C VAL A 49 10.93 0.54 -2.46
N ALA A 50 10.17 0.40 -1.37
CA ALA A 50 10.71 0.03 -0.07
C ALA A 50 10.27 -1.38 0.34
N ALA A 51 11.22 -2.15 0.87
CA ALA A 51 11.00 -3.48 1.44
C ALA A 51 11.99 -3.75 2.59
N THR A 52 11.77 -4.83 3.34
CA THR A 52 12.66 -5.24 4.44
C THR A 52 13.88 -6.05 3.98
N THR A 53 14.00 -6.35 2.68
CA THR A 53 15.07 -7.18 2.11
C THR A 53 15.53 -6.60 0.77
N ASP A 54 16.64 -7.15 0.24
CA ASP A 54 17.24 -6.77 -1.05
C ASP A 54 16.29 -6.90 -2.25
N ARG A 55 15.13 -7.56 -2.09
CA ARG A 55 14.07 -7.55 -3.10
C ARG A 55 13.61 -6.16 -3.51
N ALA A 56 13.85 -5.13 -2.68
CA ALA A 56 13.63 -3.74 -3.07
C ALA A 56 14.50 -3.35 -4.28
N HIS A 57 15.77 -3.78 -4.27
CA HIS A 57 16.70 -3.50 -5.38
C HIS A 57 16.34 -4.28 -6.64
N ASP A 58 15.88 -5.54 -6.51
CA ASP A 58 15.41 -6.33 -7.65
C ASP A 58 14.20 -5.65 -8.31
N ARG A 59 13.23 -5.19 -7.52
CA ARG A 59 12.04 -4.48 -8.04
C ARG A 59 12.40 -3.16 -8.68
N ALA A 60 13.34 -2.41 -8.09
CA ALA A 60 13.85 -1.19 -8.73
C ALA A 60 14.52 -1.51 -10.08
N ALA A 61 15.34 -2.56 -10.16
CA ALA A 61 15.95 -2.95 -11.41
C ALA A 61 14.92 -3.31 -12.50
N GLU A 62 13.81 -3.99 -12.13
CA GLU A 62 12.72 -4.29 -13.07
C GLU A 62 11.99 -3.03 -13.55
N LEU A 63 11.73 -2.06 -12.66
CA LEU A 63 11.15 -0.77 -13.03
C LEU A 63 12.07 0.01 -13.96
N ALA A 64 13.39 0.00 -13.72
CA ALA A 64 14.38 0.63 -14.57
C ALA A 64 14.39 0.04 -16.00
N GLN A 65 14.17 -1.30 -16.14
CA GLN A 65 14.04 -1.94 -17.45
C GLN A 65 12.80 -1.46 -18.23
N LEU A 66 11.78 -0.97 -17.53
CA LEU A 66 10.59 -0.36 -18.11
C LEU A 66 10.81 1.14 -18.44
N GLY A 67 12.00 1.68 -18.19
CA GLY A 67 12.33 3.09 -18.41
C GLY A 67 11.83 4.02 -17.33
N ILE A 68 11.51 3.51 -16.14
CA ILE A 68 11.07 4.29 -14.98
C ILE A 68 12.31 4.69 -14.18
N GLU A 69 12.43 5.97 -13.83
CA GLU A 69 13.44 6.43 -12.87
C GLU A 69 13.09 5.90 -11.48
N THR A 70 14.04 5.20 -10.82
CA THR A 70 13.70 4.42 -9.64
C THR A 70 14.85 4.22 -8.67
N VAL A 71 14.53 3.96 -7.40
CA VAL A 71 15.45 3.52 -6.35
C VAL A 71 14.81 2.43 -5.48
N GLY A 72 15.59 1.42 -5.14
CA GLY A 72 15.24 0.42 -4.14
C GLY A 72 15.77 0.84 -2.77
N VAL A 73 14.94 0.73 -1.73
CA VAL A 73 15.30 1.07 -0.35
C VAL A 73 15.01 -0.12 0.57
N VAL A 74 16.02 -0.56 1.30
CA VAL A 74 15.88 -1.64 2.29
C VAL A 74 15.81 -1.04 3.68
N ALA A 75 14.67 -1.20 4.36
CA ALA A 75 14.47 -0.69 5.72
C ALA A 75 13.40 -1.49 6.48
N ASP A 76 13.58 -1.61 7.79
CA ASP A 76 12.52 -1.96 8.72
C ASP A 76 11.75 -0.67 9.09
N LEU A 77 10.58 -0.51 8.51
CA LEU A 77 9.74 0.68 8.68
C LEU A 77 9.00 0.72 10.03
N THR A 78 9.17 -0.29 10.89
CA THR A 78 8.72 -0.26 12.29
C THR A 78 9.70 0.53 13.18
N ASP A 79 10.94 0.75 12.70
CA ASP A 79 11.96 1.55 13.37
C ASP A 79 11.97 2.99 12.85
N GLU A 80 11.87 3.97 13.75
CA GLU A 80 11.81 5.39 13.39
C GLU A 80 13.10 5.88 12.71
N ALA A 81 14.27 5.43 13.18
CA ALA A 81 15.54 5.88 12.62
C ALA A 81 15.78 5.27 11.23
N ALA A 82 15.45 3.99 11.03
CA ALA A 82 15.50 3.33 9.74
C ALA A 82 14.53 3.97 8.75
N THR A 83 13.31 4.31 9.18
CA THR A 83 12.31 5.00 8.36
C THR A 83 12.80 6.37 7.91
N ARG A 84 13.39 7.16 8.83
CA ARG A 84 13.97 8.47 8.51
C ARG A 84 15.11 8.34 7.49
N GLY A 85 16.01 7.36 7.68
CA GLY A 85 17.10 7.08 6.75
C GLY A 85 16.60 6.67 5.37
N ALA A 86 15.57 5.83 5.32
CA ALA A 86 14.92 5.39 4.09
C ALA A 86 14.33 6.55 3.29
N VAL A 87 13.57 7.43 3.93
CA VAL A 87 12.97 8.61 3.27
C VAL A 87 14.05 9.60 2.84
N ALA A 88 15.12 9.79 3.65
CA ALA A 88 16.26 10.62 3.27
C ALA A 88 16.93 10.09 1.99
N GLN A 89 17.19 8.78 1.88
CA GLN A 89 17.75 8.15 0.68
C GLN A 89 16.86 8.39 -0.55
N VAL A 90 15.54 8.30 -0.42
CA VAL A 90 14.61 8.61 -1.53
C VAL A 90 14.76 10.06 -1.98
N ARG A 91 14.79 11.01 -1.03
CA ARG A 91 14.96 12.43 -1.32
C ARG A 91 16.28 12.74 -2.04
N ASP A 92 17.36 12.09 -1.60
CA ASP A 92 18.70 12.29 -2.17
C ASP A 92 18.80 11.80 -3.63
N VAL A 93 18.06 10.75 -3.99
CA VAL A 93 18.14 10.12 -5.32
C VAL A 93 17.06 10.67 -6.27
N LEU A 94 15.81 10.78 -5.81
CA LEU A 94 14.65 11.09 -6.65
C LEU A 94 14.00 12.44 -6.32
N GLY A 95 14.51 13.16 -5.32
CA GLY A 95 13.93 14.41 -4.86
C GLY A 95 12.77 14.21 -3.87
N PRO A 96 12.09 15.32 -3.51
CA PRO A 96 11.01 15.32 -2.52
C PRO A 96 9.87 14.39 -2.92
N VAL A 97 9.34 13.65 -1.94
CA VAL A 97 8.22 12.74 -2.16
C VAL A 97 6.91 13.52 -2.34
N GLY A 98 6.22 13.29 -3.46
CA GLY A 98 4.91 13.86 -3.74
C GLY A 98 3.76 12.85 -3.58
N VAL A 99 4.03 11.57 -3.77
CA VAL A 99 3.05 10.48 -3.65
C VAL A 99 3.57 9.45 -2.65
N LEU A 100 2.74 9.08 -1.68
CA LEU A 100 3.04 8.01 -0.72
C LEU A 100 1.97 6.92 -0.79
N VAL A 101 2.40 5.68 -1.05
CA VAL A 101 1.55 4.49 -0.95
C VAL A 101 2.01 3.66 0.25
N ASN A 102 1.29 3.74 1.35
CA ASN A 102 1.48 2.92 2.54
C ASN A 102 0.85 1.55 2.31
N ASN A 103 1.63 0.62 1.75
CA ASN A 103 1.20 -0.74 1.46
C ASN A 103 1.89 -1.79 2.36
N ALA A 104 2.97 -1.43 3.06
CA ALA A 104 3.64 -2.35 3.98
C ALA A 104 2.65 -2.86 5.06
N GLY A 105 2.65 -4.17 5.27
CA GLY A 105 1.81 -4.84 6.26
C GLY A 105 1.39 -6.23 5.81
N MET A 106 1.02 -7.08 6.77
CA MET A 106 0.55 -8.45 6.54
C MET A 106 -0.24 -8.97 7.75
N THR A 107 -1.03 -10.01 7.55
CA THR A 107 -1.85 -10.65 8.60
C THR A 107 -1.00 -11.42 9.61
N SER A 108 0.02 -12.14 9.14
CA SER A 108 0.89 -12.97 9.98
C SER A 108 2.26 -13.17 9.34
N VAL A 109 3.28 -13.43 10.18
CA VAL A 109 4.65 -13.80 9.76
C VAL A 109 4.79 -15.30 9.51
N ALA A 110 3.76 -16.10 9.72
CA ALA A 110 3.78 -17.56 9.51
C ALA A 110 4.07 -17.96 8.03
N SER A 111 4.07 -17.00 7.12
CA SER A 111 4.68 -17.17 5.79
C SER A 111 6.19 -16.98 5.90
N PRO A 112 7.02 -18.01 5.70
CA PRO A 112 8.47 -18.00 5.98
C PRO A 112 9.29 -17.10 5.04
N VAL A 113 8.69 -16.25 4.26
CA VAL A 113 9.36 -15.40 3.26
C VAL A 113 10.23 -14.30 3.89
N LEU A 114 10.11 -14.00 5.18
CA LEU A 114 10.83 -12.90 5.81
C LEU A 114 11.82 -13.30 6.90
N GLY A 115 12.09 -14.60 7.11
CA GLY A 115 13.27 -15.08 7.88
C GLY A 115 13.46 -14.56 9.32
N GLN A 116 12.50 -13.85 9.89
CA GLN A 116 12.54 -13.37 11.27
C GLN A 116 11.35 -13.90 12.07
N SER A 117 11.42 -15.15 12.43
CA SER A 117 10.46 -15.77 13.35
C SER A 117 10.95 -15.65 14.79
N SER A 118 10.86 -14.47 15.38
CA SER A 118 11.03 -14.30 16.82
C SER A 118 9.76 -13.83 17.53
N GLY A 119 8.66 -13.66 16.79
CA GLY A 119 7.35 -13.34 17.35
C GLY A 119 6.38 -14.50 17.15
N GLY A 120 5.59 -14.82 18.17
CA GLY A 120 4.51 -15.79 18.08
C GLY A 120 3.50 -15.44 16.99
N ASP A 121 2.50 -16.32 16.78
CA ASP A 121 1.42 -16.11 15.83
C ASP A 121 0.69 -14.78 16.15
N GLU A 122 0.75 -13.82 15.22
CA GLU A 122 0.10 -12.51 15.34
C GLU A 122 -1.41 -12.61 15.07
N SER A 123 -1.88 -13.75 14.60
CA SER A 123 -3.30 -14.07 14.44
C SER A 123 -3.85 -14.68 15.72
N GLY A 124 -5.09 -14.40 16.03
CA GLY A 124 -5.76 -14.96 17.19
C GLY A 124 -7.03 -14.20 17.57
N THR A 125 -7.90 -14.88 18.31
CA THR A 125 -9.02 -14.21 18.97
C THR A 125 -8.49 -13.31 20.10
N VAL A 126 -9.29 -12.34 20.54
CA VAL A 126 -8.90 -11.45 21.65
C VAL A 126 -8.46 -12.20 22.90
N LEU A 127 -9.07 -13.37 23.16
CA LEU A 127 -8.70 -14.21 24.31
C LEU A 127 -7.35 -14.93 24.13
N ALA A 128 -7.02 -15.33 22.92
CA ALA A 128 -5.82 -16.13 22.64
C ALA A 128 -4.59 -15.27 22.31
N LEU A 129 -4.81 -14.05 21.81
CA LEU A 129 -3.75 -13.16 21.36
C LEU A 129 -2.96 -12.60 22.55
N SER A 130 -1.65 -12.78 22.55
CA SER A 130 -0.80 -12.17 23.57
C SER A 130 -0.67 -10.65 23.38
N PRO A 131 -0.42 -9.88 24.48
CA PRO A 131 -0.16 -8.45 24.36
C PRO A 131 1.02 -8.09 23.44
N ASP A 132 2.03 -8.96 23.33
CA ASP A 132 3.19 -8.73 22.47
C ASP A 132 2.88 -8.99 21.01
N ALA A 133 2.16 -10.07 20.68
CA ALA A 133 1.64 -10.33 19.34
C ALA A 133 0.71 -9.19 18.86
N TRP A 134 -0.16 -8.69 19.75
CA TRP A 134 -0.98 -7.50 19.49
C TRP A 134 -0.12 -6.28 19.10
N ARG A 135 0.90 -5.94 19.90
CA ARG A 135 1.78 -4.80 19.62
C ARG A 135 2.56 -4.96 18.33
N GLN A 136 3.06 -6.18 18.05
CA GLN A 136 3.80 -6.47 16.83
C GLN A 136 2.91 -6.30 15.58
N SER A 137 1.67 -6.78 15.64
CA SER A 137 0.72 -6.60 14.54
C SER A 137 0.39 -5.12 14.31
N LEU A 138 0.18 -4.34 15.37
CA LEU A 138 -0.03 -2.88 15.26
C LEU A 138 1.21 -2.19 14.69
N ALA A 139 2.40 -2.50 15.20
CA ALA A 139 3.65 -1.91 14.72
C ALA A 139 3.82 -2.15 13.21
N ARG A 140 3.61 -3.39 12.76
CA ARG A 140 3.79 -3.77 11.36
C ARG A 140 2.75 -3.19 10.41
N ASN A 141 1.50 -3.06 10.84
CA ASN A 141 0.38 -2.70 9.97
C ASN A 141 -0.09 -1.25 10.12
N LEU A 142 0.19 -0.58 11.25
CA LEU A 142 -0.26 0.78 11.51
C LEU A 142 0.89 1.74 11.77
N ASP A 143 1.84 1.39 12.68
CA ASP A 143 2.91 2.31 13.04
C ASP A 143 3.84 2.56 11.85
N THR A 144 4.09 1.55 10.98
CA THR A 144 4.82 1.74 9.72
C THR A 144 4.19 2.83 8.85
N ALA A 145 2.86 2.81 8.68
CA ALA A 145 2.16 3.81 7.89
C ALA A 145 2.24 5.21 8.53
N PHE A 146 2.14 5.29 9.85
CA PHE A 146 2.30 6.55 10.59
C PHE A 146 3.71 7.09 10.47
N LEU A 147 4.75 6.28 10.72
CA LEU A 147 6.15 6.72 10.70
C LEU A 147 6.56 7.21 9.31
N VAL A 148 6.25 6.46 8.26
CA VAL A 148 6.58 6.87 6.89
C VAL A 148 5.83 8.14 6.50
N THR A 149 4.53 8.23 6.83
CA THR A 149 3.73 9.42 6.52
C THR A 149 4.29 10.64 7.24
N ARG A 150 4.65 10.53 8.52
CA ARG A 150 5.24 11.61 9.32
C ARG A 150 6.53 12.14 8.70
N GLU A 151 7.39 11.26 8.18
CA GLU A 151 8.64 11.67 7.54
C GLU A 151 8.43 12.30 6.15
N VAL A 152 7.42 11.85 5.40
CA VAL A 152 7.12 12.38 4.05
C VAL A 152 6.29 13.66 4.09
N LEU A 153 5.43 13.83 5.09
CA LEU A 153 4.45 14.93 5.19
C LEU A 153 5.05 16.34 4.99
N PRO A 154 6.25 16.66 5.51
CA PRO A 154 6.88 17.96 5.25
C PRO A 154 7.07 18.29 3.77
N ASP A 155 7.39 17.29 2.93
CA ASP A 155 7.56 17.48 1.49
C ASP A 155 6.23 17.83 0.82
N LEU A 156 5.16 17.11 1.21
CA LEU A 156 3.82 17.29 0.66
C LEU A 156 3.27 18.68 0.99
N VAL A 157 3.43 19.11 2.24
CA VAL A 157 2.99 20.42 2.71
C VAL A 157 3.78 21.55 2.05
N ALA A 158 5.10 21.43 1.96
CA ALA A 158 5.96 22.42 1.31
C ALA A 158 5.62 22.57 -0.19
N ALA A 159 5.33 21.47 -0.87
CA ALA A 159 4.92 21.47 -2.27
C ALA A 159 3.49 21.99 -2.50
N ARG A 160 2.67 22.14 -1.45
CA ARG A 160 1.22 22.40 -1.51
C ARG A 160 0.50 21.44 -2.46
N TRP A 161 1.00 20.24 -2.52
CA TRP A 161 0.48 19.13 -3.31
C TRP A 161 0.98 17.81 -2.74
N GLY A 162 0.08 16.91 -2.45
CA GLY A 162 0.43 15.59 -1.95
C GLY A 162 -0.69 14.57 -2.13
N ARG A 163 -0.29 13.31 -2.32
CA ARG A 163 -1.22 12.18 -2.40
C ARG A 163 -0.73 11.09 -1.47
N VAL A 164 -1.53 10.77 -0.47
CA VAL A 164 -1.28 9.65 0.46
C VAL A 164 -2.37 8.62 0.26
N VAL A 165 -1.98 7.37 -0.01
CA VAL A 165 -2.92 6.25 -0.10
C VAL A 165 -2.51 5.19 0.91
N MET A 166 -3.44 4.82 1.78
CA MET A 166 -3.31 3.72 2.74
C MET A 166 -3.90 2.45 2.12
N VAL A 167 -3.09 1.44 1.84
CA VAL A 167 -3.58 0.12 1.45
C VAL A 167 -3.93 -0.65 2.72
N ALA A 168 -5.21 -0.56 3.10
CA ALA A 168 -5.74 -1.21 4.29
C ALA A 168 -6.23 -2.64 3.97
N SER A 169 -7.48 -2.95 4.28
CA SER A 169 -8.16 -4.22 3.98
C SER A 169 -9.67 -4.03 4.22
N VAL A 170 -10.50 -4.82 3.58
CA VAL A 170 -11.92 -4.96 3.98
C VAL A 170 -12.02 -5.42 5.45
N THR A 171 -11.09 -6.28 5.89
CA THR A 171 -10.95 -6.65 7.31
C THR A 171 -10.49 -5.44 8.11
N GLY A 172 -11.34 -5.02 9.02
CA GLY A 172 -11.14 -3.84 9.88
C GLY A 172 -11.81 -2.58 9.36
N THR A 173 -11.88 -2.34 8.05
CA THR A 173 -12.54 -1.13 7.53
C THR A 173 -14.06 -1.29 7.36
N VAL A 174 -14.52 -2.44 6.87
CA VAL A 174 -15.95 -2.72 6.58
C VAL A 174 -16.38 -4.12 7.02
N MET A 175 -15.45 -5.05 7.22
CA MET A 175 -15.69 -6.43 7.61
C MET A 175 -14.78 -6.83 8.77
N ALA A 176 -14.95 -8.06 9.27
CA ALA A 176 -14.02 -8.70 10.19
C ALA A 176 -13.83 -10.17 9.82
N MET A 177 -12.65 -10.71 10.12
CA MET A 177 -12.31 -12.11 9.95
C MET A 177 -12.03 -12.74 11.32
N ARG A 178 -12.43 -14.02 11.48
CA ARG A 178 -12.17 -14.75 12.72
C ARG A 178 -10.68 -14.91 12.95
N GLY A 179 -10.23 -14.65 14.17
CA GLY A 179 -8.83 -14.81 14.53
C GLY A 179 -7.90 -13.66 14.08
N GLU A 180 -8.44 -12.57 13.56
CA GLU A 180 -7.66 -11.44 13.04
C GLU A 180 -7.90 -10.14 13.84
N ALA A 181 -7.98 -10.25 15.17
CA ALA A 181 -8.35 -9.12 16.03
C ALA A 181 -7.35 -7.95 15.93
N ALA A 182 -6.04 -8.22 15.97
CA ALA A 182 -5.00 -7.19 15.92
C ALA A 182 -4.88 -6.58 14.51
N TYR A 183 -4.90 -7.42 13.48
CA TYR A 183 -4.87 -6.96 12.09
C TYR A 183 -6.09 -6.08 11.77
N ALA A 184 -7.30 -6.51 12.17
CA ALA A 184 -8.52 -5.73 11.97
C ALA A 184 -8.43 -4.36 12.66
N ALA A 185 -7.93 -4.32 13.90
CA ALA A 185 -7.73 -3.06 14.62
C ALA A 185 -6.72 -2.16 13.93
N ALA A 186 -5.59 -2.70 13.46
CA ALA A 186 -4.56 -1.94 12.76
C ALA A 186 -5.10 -1.35 11.44
N LYS A 187 -5.81 -2.16 10.63
CA LYS A 187 -6.36 -1.71 9.34
C LYS A 187 -7.52 -0.72 9.51
N ALA A 188 -8.33 -0.85 10.57
CA ALA A 188 -9.29 0.18 10.97
C ALA A 188 -8.58 1.47 11.42
N GLY A 189 -7.47 1.35 12.14
CA GLY A 189 -6.62 2.46 12.57
C GLY A 189 -6.07 3.27 11.39
N MET A 190 -5.66 2.60 10.29
CA MET A 190 -5.23 3.29 9.06
C MET A 190 -6.35 4.17 8.48
N ALA A 191 -7.59 3.72 8.53
CA ALA A 191 -8.73 4.54 8.06
C ALA A 191 -8.99 5.75 8.97
N GLY A 192 -8.78 5.59 10.28
CA GLY A 192 -8.81 6.70 11.24
C GLY A 192 -7.70 7.72 10.97
N LEU A 193 -6.47 7.25 10.81
CA LEU A 193 -5.30 8.08 10.47
C LEU A 193 -5.51 8.84 9.15
N ALA A 194 -6.03 8.17 8.11
CA ALA A 194 -6.29 8.81 6.82
C ALA A 194 -7.30 9.95 6.94
N ARG A 195 -8.36 9.80 7.75
CA ARG A 195 -9.34 10.89 8.00
C ARG A 195 -8.73 12.06 8.74
N ALA A 196 -7.90 11.81 9.75
CA ALA A 196 -7.19 12.87 10.47
C ALA A 196 -6.29 13.67 9.53
N LEU A 197 -5.42 12.99 8.76
CA LEU A 197 -4.55 13.62 7.77
C LEU A 197 -5.33 14.40 6.71
N ALA A 198 -6.46 13.86 6.26
CA ALA A 198 -7.32 14.53 5.28
C ALA A 198 -7.86 15.86 5.80
N VAL A 199 -8.29 15.90 7.06
CA VAL A 199 -8.82 17.13 7.69
C VAL A 199 -7.72 18.13 7.97
N ASP A 200 -6.59 17.66 8.51
CA ASP A 200 -5.49 18.53 8.93
C ASP A 200 -4.77 19.20 7.74
N HIS A 201 -4.68 18.52 6.58
CA HIS A 201 -3.82 18.93 5.47
C HIS A 201 -4.54 19.16 4.12
N ALA A 202 -5.88 19.11 4.09
CA ALA A 202 -6.61 19.42 2.85
C ALA A 202 -6.30 20.83 2.34
N ALA A 203 -6.20 21.82 3.24
CA ALA A 203 -5.86 23.19 2.89
C ALA A 203 -4.43 23.36 2.36
N ASP A 204 -3.56 22.40 2.64
CA ASP A 204 -2.19 22.33 2.10
C ASP A 204 -2.13 21.63 0.73
N GLY A 205 -3.28 21.24 0.15
CA GLY A 205 -3.34 20.52 -1.12
C GLY A 205 -2.99 19.02 -1.02
N VAL A 206 -2.96 18.47 0.19
CA VAL A 206 -2.68 17.05 0.45
C VAL A 206 -4.00 16.28 0.60
N THR A 207 -4.13 15.18 -0.15
CA THR A 207 -5.23 14.23 0.06
C THR A 207 -4.72 12.95 0.70
N CYS A 208 -5.53 12.36 1.57
CA CYS A 208 -5.25 11.04 2.15
C CYS A 208 -6.49 10.15 2.04
N ASN A 209 -6.36 9.02 1.35
CA ASN A 209 -7.46 8.07 1.14
C ASN A 209 -7.01 6.65 1.46
N VAL A 210 -7.98 5.77 1.60
CA VAL A 210 -7.80 4.35 1.90
C VAL A 210 -8.31 3.52 0.74
N VAL A 211 -7.53 2.55 0.29
CA VAL A 211 -8.00 1.43 -0.53
C VAL A 211 -8.10 0.22 0.39
N ALA A 212 -9.24 -0.45 0.36
CA ALA A 212 -9.55 -1.63 1.17
C ALA A 212 -9.74 -2.85 0.26
N PRO A 213 -8.66 -3.61 -0.04
CA PRO A 213 -8.75 -4.82 -0.84
C PRO A 213 -9.50 -5.94 -0.09
N GLY A 214 -10.23 -6.78 -0.85
CA GLY A 214 -10.71 -8.07 -0.41
C GLY A 214 -9.67 -9.17 -0.63
N TRP A 215 -10.12 -10.32 -1.15
CA TRP A 215 -9.25 -11.44 -1.52
C TRP A 215 -8.51 -11.14 -2.81
N ILE A 216 -7.19 -10.97 -2.74
CA ILE A 216 -6.33 -10.67 -3.89
C ILE A 216 -5.37 -11.83 -4.11
N GLY A 217 -5.31 -12.32 -5.35
CA GLY A 217 -4.41 -13.39 -5.78
C GLY A 217 -2.97 -12.90 -5.83
N THR A 218 -2.27 -12.97 -4.70
CA THR A 218 -0.84 -12.67 -4.56
C THR A 218 -0.07 -13.97 -4.31
N ALA A 219 1.25 -13.95 -4.47
CA ALA A 219 2.11 -15.11 -4.17
C ALA A 219 2.03 -15.59 -2.70
N SER A 220 1.49 -14.76 -1.80
CA SER A 220 1.27 -15.12 -0.39
C SER A 220 -0.13 -15.67 -0.10
N GLN A 221 -1.00 -15.79 -1.11
CA GLN A 221 -2.35 -16.30 -0.93
C GLN A 221 -2.34 -17.77 -0.48
N THR A 222 -3.05 -18.07 0.59
CA THR A 222 -3.22 -19.44 1.09
C THR A 222 -4.35 -20.16 0.34
N ASP A 223 -4.37 -21.49 0.40
CA ASP A 223 -5.48 -22.31 -0.14
C ASP A 223 -6.84 -21.94 0.46
N GLY A 224 -6.86 -21.53 1.73
CA GLY A 224 -8.06 -21.04 2.40
C GLY A 224 -8.59 -19.75 1.77
N GLU A 225 -7.71 -18.78 1.56
CA GLU A 225 -8.02 -17.51 0.92
C GLU A 225 -8.44 -17.70 -0.54
N ALA A 226 -7.82 -18.65 -1.26
CA ALA A 226 -8.20 -18.99 -2.62
C ALA A 226 -9.64 -19.56 -2.69
N ARG A 227 -10.04 -20.40 -1.71
CA ARG A 227 -11.42 -20.90 -1.62
C ARG A 227 -12.41 -19.78 -1.30
N GLU A 228 -12.10 -18.90 -0.36
CA GLU A 228 -12.94 -17.74 -0.03
C GLU A 228 -13.07 -16.77 -1.21
N SER A 229 -12.01 -16.60 -2.00
CA SER A 229 -12.05 -15.74 -3.18
C SER A 229 -12.98 -16.27 -4.28
N ALA A 230 -13.08 -17.59 -4.42
CA ALA A 230 -13.95 -18.24 -5.43
C ALA A 230 -15.46 -18.05 -5.14
N VAL A 231 -15.83 -17.76 -3.88
CA VAL A 231 -17.24 -17.53 -3.48
C VAL A 231 -17.59 -16.03 -3.34
N THR A 232 -16.73 -15.14 -3.84
CA THR A 232 -17.10 -13.71 -3.98
C THR A 232 -18.13 -13.55 -5.10
N PRO A 233 -18.96 -12.49 -5.10
CA PRO A 233 -19.93 -12.27 -6.19
C PRO A 233 -19.32 -12.23 -7.60
N VAL A 234 -18.08 -11.76 -7.74
CA VAL A 234 -17.34 -11.79 -9.03
C VAL A 234 -16.86 -13.21 -9.39
N GLY A 235 -16.86 -14.16 -8.44
CA GLY A 235 -16.49 -15.56 -8.66
C GLY A 235 -14.98 -15.82 -8.71
N ARG A 236 -14.15 -14.86 -8.31
CA ARG A 236 -12.68 -14.99 -8.26
C ARG A 236 -12.06 -14.00 -7.29
N GLY A 237 -10.82 -14.22 -6.93
CA GLY A 237 -10.00 -13.19 -6.32
C GLY A 237 -9.73 -12.03 -7.27
N GLY A 238 -9.50 -10.84 -6.71
CA GLY A 238 -8.98 -9.70 -7.46
C GLY A 238 -7.51 -9.91 -7.81
N THR A 239 -6.99 -9.11 -8.74
CA THR A 239 -5.57 -9.07 -9.07
C THR A 239 -4.89 -7.87 -8.39
N PRO A 240 -3.57 -7.90 -8.17
CA PRO A 240 -2.81 -6.73 -7.73
C PRO A 240 -3.04 -5.49 -8.60
N ASP A 241 -3.16 -5.66 -9.92
CA ASP A 241 -3.39 -4.56 -10.88
C ASP A 241 -4.76 -3.90 -10.70
N GLU A 242 -5.80 -4.68 -10.34
CA GLU A 242 -7.14 -4.13 -10.07
C GLU A 242 -7.10 -3.21 -8.83
N VAL A 243 -6.32 -3.57 -7.81
CA VAL A 243 -6.08 -2.69 -6.65
C VAL A 243 -5.22 -1.50 -7.02
N ALA A 244 -4.11 -1.73 -7.75
CA ALA A 244 -3.19 -0.67 -8.19
C ALA A 244 -3.88 0.39 -9.04
N THR A 245 -4.88 0.01 -9.86
CA THR A 245 -5.67 0.94 -10.65
C THR A 245 -6.40 1.95 -9.78
N VAL A 246 -7.02 1.52 -8.68
CA VAL A 246 -7.71 2.42 -7.76
C VAL A 246 -6.71 3.29 -6.99
N VAL A 247 -5.57 2.72 -6.57
CA VAL A 247 -4.48 3.48 -5.93
C VAL A 247 -3.97 4.58 -6.86
N ALA A 248 -3.66 4.25 -8.12
CA ALA A 248 -3.14 5.22 -9.09
C ALA A 248 -4.16 6.33 -9.40
N MET A 249 -5.45 6.00 -9.50
CA MET A 249 -6.52 6.99 -9.63
C MET A 249 -6.50 7.98 -8.45
N LEU A 250 -6.37 7.50 -7.22
CA LEU A 250 -6.32 8.36 -6.03
C LEU A 250 -5.04 9.21 -5.95
N CYS A 251 -3.95 8.75 -6.56
CA CYS A 251 -2.67 9.49 -6.65
C CYS A 251 -2.71 10.57 -7.75
N ALA A 252 -3.62 10.48 -8.70
CA ALA A 252 -3.69 11.34 -9.86
C ALA A 252 -4.14 12.77 -9.51
N PRO A 253 -3.73 13.80 -10.30
CA PRO A 253 -4.19 15.17 -10.13
C PRO A 253 -5.72 15.30 -10.17
N GLY A 254 -6.40 14.50 -10.99
CA GLY A 254 -7.86 14.50 -11.13
C GLY A 254 -8.62 14.09 -9.87
N ALA A 255 -7.98 13.41 -8.92
CA ALA A 255 -8.60 13.01 -7.66
C ALA A 255 -8.47 14.08 -6.53
N ALA A 256 -8.10 15.32 -6.85
CA ALA A 256 -7.80 16.37 -5.86
C ALA A 256 -8.96 16.70 -4.90
N TYR A 257 -10.19 16.36 -5.24
CA TYR A 257 -11.37 16.61 -4.38
C TYR A 257 -11.79 15.36 -3.58
N MET A 258 -11.03 14.26 -3.70
CA MET A 258 -11.26 13.02 -2.94
C MET A 258 -10.26 12.95 -1.79
N THR A 259 -10.73 13.07 -0.54
CA THR A 259 -9.89 12.92 0.65
C THR A 259 -10.69 12.33 1.81
N GLY A 260 -10.04 11.57 2.70
CA GLY A 260 -10.66 10.91 3.85
C GLY A 260 -11.55 9.71 3.52
N GLN A 261 -11.57 9.23 2.28
CA GLN A 261 -12.47 8.19 1.80
C GLN A 261 -11.87 6.79 1.96
N VAL A 262 -12.75 5.79 2.07
CA VAL A 262 -12.41 4.36 2.00
C VAL A 262 -13.03 3.79 0.73
N LEU A 263 -12.20 3.32 -0.19
CA LEU A 263 -12.63 2.67 -1.42
C LEU A 263 -12.40 1.16 -1.30
N VAL A 264 -13.48 0.41 -1.37
CA VAL A 264 -13.47 -1.05 -1.29
C VAL A 264 -13.22 -1.65 -2.67
N VAL A 265 -12.29 -2.62 -2.75
CA VAL A 265 -11.94 -3.35 -3.99
C VAL A 265 -11.96 -4.85 -3.67
N ASP A 266 -13.14 -5.47 -3.68
CA ASP A 266 -13.37 -6.79 -3.10
C ASP A 266 -14.29 -7.72 -3.90
N GLY A 267 -14.61 -7.36 -5.14
CA GLY A 267 -15.50 -8.16 -5.98
C GLY A 267 -16.93 -8.28 -5.45
N GLY A 268 -17.36 -7.32 -4.60
CA GLY A 268 -18.70 -7.30 -3.99
C GLY A 268 -18.82 -8.10 -2.69
N ASN A 269 -17.72 -8.66 -2.18
CA ASN A 269 -17.75 -9.54 -1.00
C ASN A 269 -18.34 -8.86 0.25
N ALA A 270 -18.05 -7.57 0.46
CA ALA A 270 -18.50 -6.82 1.64
C ALA A 270 -19.99 -6.39 1.57
N VAL A 271 -20.63 -6.44 0.41
CA VAL A 271 -22.01 -5.97 0.21
C VAL A 271 -22.98 -7.11 -0.13
N ALA A 272 -22.48 -8.33 -0.33
CA ALA A 272 -23.31 -9.48 -0.62
C ALA A 272 -24.02 -9.98 0.64
N GLU A 273 -25.36 -10.11 0.59
CA GLU A 273 -26.16 -10.75 1.62
C GLU A 273 -26.05 -12.28 1.54
N GLU A 274 -25.98 -12.81 0.33
CA GLU A 274 -25.83 -14.25 0.07
C GLU A 274 -24.45 -14.53 -0.55
N ARG A 275 -23.82 -15.64 -0.13
CA ARG A 275 -22.63 -16.18 -0.78
C ARG A 275 -23.02 -17.33 -1.69
N VAL A 276 -22.47 -17.33 -2.90
CA VAL A 276 -22.63 -18.47 -3.82
C VAL A 276 -21.88 -19.66 -3.22
N THR A 277 -22.58 -20.76 -2.94
CA THR A 277 -22.04 -22.02 -2.39
C THR A 277 -21.62 -22.96 -3.51
#